data_241a9dbf52f8d891e78ce5efb1848df0
#
_entry.id   241a9dbf52f8d891e78ce5efb1848df0
#
_cell.length_a   1.000
_cell.length_b   1.000
_cell.length_c   1.000
_cell.angle_alpha   90.00
_cell.angle_beta   90.00
_cell.angle_gamma   90.00
#
_symmetry.space_group_name_H-M   'P 1'
#
loop_
_entity.id
_entity.type
_entity.pdbx_description
1 polymer ?
#
loop_
_entity_poly.entity_id
_entity_poly.type
_entity_poly.pdbx_seq_one_letter_code
_entity_poly.pdbx_strand_id
1 'polypeptide(L)'
;MQTVKNFQTKGRTKAHEFIGNLLNNKLSKLSIFIKIPAVFVLTALIGFFASEILGTGRSLISEMIYGNGAWYMLLIYLSVRAILLMVANNLGVTGGLFVPSLTFGAIIGSLCARIFIQLGILPEEYAPILVIVGITAFLSAFSRIPITAVVFAIEAMNGLVNILPIALGATLSYAVIEIAGIHSFNDLVIDTKVKAQNEGKTAHLVDTSFVIKPKAFVIGKEIRDILWPPTCVITSVRKNPRSETHSPFLEEGDVLH
;
A
#
# COMPACT_ATOMS: atom_id res chain seq x y z
N MET A 1 10.86 -17.76 -13.39
CA MET A 1 10.57 -16.41 -12.87
C MET A 1 9.65 -15.58 -13.78
N GLN A 2 9.72 -15.66 -15.10
CA GLN A 2 8.80 -14.99 -16.04
C GLN A 2 7.36 -15.56 -16.02
N THR A 3 7.19 -16.86 -15.80
CA THR A 3 5.88 -17.53 -15.82
C THR A 3 4.98 -17.12 -14.64
N VAL A 4 5.55 -16.88 -13.46
CA VAL A 4 4.82 -16.41 -12.28
C VAL A 4 4.37 -14.95 -12.45
N LYS A 5 5.22 -14.10 -13.06
CA LYS A 5 4.87 -12.72 -13.40
C LYS A 5 3.67 -12.64 -14.37
N ASN A 6 3.62 -13.55 -15.36
CA ASN A 6 2.53 -13.58 -16.33
C ASN A 6 1.20 -14.07 -15.74
N PHE A 7 1.25 -14.95 -14.72
CA PHE A 7 0.04 -15.43 -14.06
C PHE A 7 -0.56 -14.37 -13.13
N GLN A 8 0.29 -13.60 -12.45
CA GLN A 8 -0.13 -12.49 -11.57
C GLN A 8 -0.71 -11.29 -12.34
N THR A 9 -0.11 -10.93 -13.49
CA THR A 9 -0.66 -9.88 -14.35
C THR A 9 -2.02 -10.26 -14.94
N LYS A 10 -2.24 -11.52 -15.30
CA LYS A 10 -3.45 -11.99 -15.98
C LYS A 10 -4.67 -12.17 -15.05
N GLY A 11 -4.47 -12.54 -13.80
CA GLY A 11 -5.55 -12.66 -12.80
C GLY A 11 -5.98 -11.30 -12.21
N ARG A 12 -5.02 -10.40 -12.07
CA ARG A 12 -5.20 -9.06 -11.50
C ARG A 12 -5.94 -8.11 -12.44
N THR A 13 -5.64 -8.17 -13.73
CA THR A 13 -6.29 -7.38 -14.78
C THR A 13 -7.79 -7.66 -14.86
N LYS A 14 -8.22 -8.92 -14.77
CA LYS A 14 -9.64 -9.26 -14.99
C LYS A 14 -10.59 -8.76 -13.92
N ALA A 15 -10.26 -8.86 -12.64
CA ALA A 15 -11.14 -8.36 -11.56
C ALA A 15 -11.10 -6.83 -11.46
N HIS A 16 -9.92 -6.23 -11.59
CA HIS A 16 -9.76 -4.77 -11.58
C HIS A 16 -10.31 -4.12 -12.84
N GLU A 17 -10.13 -4.74 -14.01
CA GLU A 17 -10.72 -4.30 -15.28
C GLU A 17 -12.23 -4.53 -15.31
N PHE A 18 -12.72 -5.64 -14.76
CA PHE A 18 -14.16 -5.90 -14.72
C PHE A 18 -14.88 -4.88 -13.84
N ILE A 19 -14.37 -4.60 -12.64
CA ILE A 19 -14.94 -3.59 -11.73
C ILE A 19 -14.67 -2.17 -12.26
N GLY A 20 -13.47 -1.92 -12.78
CA GLY A 20 -13.11 -0.67 -13.42
C GLY A 20 -13.96 -0.38 -14.66
N ASN A 21 -14.19 -1.37 -15.51
CA ASN A 21 -15.02 -1.21 -16.72
C ASN A 21 -16.50 -1.08 -16.39
N LEU A 22 -17.01 -1.78 -15.39
CA LEU A 22 -18.40 -1.65 -14.93
C LEU A 22 -18.68 -0.28 -14.32
N LEU A 23 -17.74 0.24 -13.53
CA LEU A 23 -17.85 1.55 -12.90
C LEU A 23 -17.44 2.69 -13.83
N ASN A 24 -16.40 2.48 -14.66
CA ASN A 24 -15.87 3.54 -15.51
C ASN A 24 -16.74 3.82 -16.74
N ASN A 25 -17.38 2.81 -17.33
CA ASN A 25 -18.17 3.01 -18.56
C ASN A 25 -19.49 3.77 -18.36
N LYS A 26 -20.09 3.71 -17.16
CA LYS A 26 -21.31 4.48 -16.84
C LYS A 26 -21.06 5.70 -15.95
N LEU A 27 -20.03 5.65 -15.09
CA LEU A 27 -19.76 6.68 -14.09
C LEU A 27 -18.64 7.65 -14.47
N SER A 28 -17.81 7.35 -15.49
CA SER A 28 -16.74 8.26 -15.91
C SER A 28 -17.26 9.60 -16.45
N LYS A 29 -18.45 9.59 -17.03
CA LYS A 29 -19.11 10.80 -17.56
C LYS A 29 -19.82 11.63 -16.49
N LEU A 30 -20.00 11.11 -15.26
CA LEU A 30 -20.59 11.89 -14.18
C LEU A 30 -19.57 12.84 -13.57
N SER A 31 -19.99 14.09 -13.35
CA SER A 31 -19.19 15.07 -12.63
C SER A 31 -18.80 14.54 -11.23
N ILE A 32 -17.60 14.89 -10.76
CA ILE A 32 -17.10 14.53 -9.44
C ILE A 32 -18.06 14.96 -8.33
N PHE A 33 -18.81 16.06 -8.56
CA PHE A 33 -19.84 16.58 -7.66
C PHE A 33 -21.05 15.63 -7.46
N ILE A 34 -21.27 14.68 -8.36
CA ILE A 34 -22.34 13.68 -8.24
C ILE A 34 -21.77 12.36 -7.69
N LYS A 35 -20.52 12.03 -8.03
CA LYS A 35 -19.86 10.80 -7.59
C LYS A 35 -19.66 10.77 -6.07
N ILE A 36 -19.17 11.88 -5.50
CA ILE A 36 -18.89 11.96 -4.08
C ILE A 36 -20.17 11.81 -3.24
N PRO A 37 -21.24 12.60 -3.46
CA PRO A 37 -22.50 12.40 -2.73
C PRO A 37 -23.10 11.01 -2.90
N ALA A 38 -23.00 10.39 -4.08
CA ALA A 38 -23.51 9.04 -4.31
C ALA A 38 -22.82 8.00 -3.42
N VAL A 39 -21.50 8.11 -3.22
CA VAL A 39 -20.77 7.24 -2.28
C VAL A 39 -21.23 7.48 -0.84
N PHE A 40 -21.42 8.74 -0.44
CA PHE A 40 -21.91 9.07 0.90
C PHE A 40 -23.32 8.52 1.14
N VAL A 41 -24.22 8.63 0.17
CA VAL A 41 -25.57 8.06 0.27
C VAL A 41 -25.51 6.55 0.36
N LEU A 42 -24.68 5.89 -0.47
CA LEU A 42 -24.50 4.44 -0.42
C LEU A 42 -23.96 3.98 0.93
N THR A 43 -22.93 4.67 1.45
CA THR A 43 -22.38 4.37 2.79
C THR A 43 -23.38 4.64 3.89
N ALA A 44 -24.17 5.70 3.81
CA ALA A 44 -25.23 6.00 4.77
C ALA A 44 -26.34 4.91 4.78
N LEU A 45 -26.74 4.45 3.60
CA LEU A 45 -27.71 3.33 3.49
C LEU A 45 -27.17 2.05 4.13
N ILE A 46 -25.92 1.69 3.87
CA ILE A 46 -25.29 0.52 4.48
C ILE A 46 -25.18 0.71 5.99
N GLY A 47 -24.85 1.92 6.46
CA GLY A 47 -24.76 2.24 7.87
C GLY A 47 -26.09 2.20 8.61
N PHE A 48 -27.19 2.46 7.95
CA PHE A 48 -28.51 2.34 8.53
C PHE A 48 -28.86 0.88 8.86
N PHE A 49 -28.43 -0.07 8.00
CA PHE A 49 -28.68 -1.50 8.21
C PHE A 49 -27.59 -2.19 9.05
N ALA A 50 -26.38 -1.71 9.02
CA ALA A 50 -25.23 -2.32 9.67
C ALA A 50 -24.19 -1.26 10.06
N SER A 51 -24.49 -0.50 11.11
CA SER A 51 -23.63 0.57 11.62
C SER A 51 -22.22 0.10 12.00
N GLU A 52 -22.08 -1.16 12.40
CA GLU A 52 -20.81 -1.79 12.80
C GLU A 52 -19.83 -1.93 11.63
N ILE A 53 -20.34 -2.08 10.40
CA ILE A 53 -19.51 -2.20 9.19
C ILE A 53 -18.84 -0.87 8.84
N LEU A 54 -19.45 0.25 9.20
CA LEU A 54 -18.98 1.59 8.87
C LEU A 54 -17.98 2.15 9.89
N GLY A 55 -17.48 3.32 9.57
CA GLY A 55 -16.55 4.06 10.40
C GLY A 55 -15.14 3.47 10.41
N THR A 56 -14.42 3.74 11.48
CA THR A 56 -13.03 3.31 11.65
C THR A 56 -12.88 1.79 11.84
N GLY A 57 -13.97 1.06 12.07
CA GLY A 57 -13.95 -0.37 12.41
C GLY A 57 -13.42 -0.67 13.80
N ARG A 58 -13.26 0.33 14.66
CA ARG A 58 -12.76 0.14 16.02
C ARG A 58 -13.72 -0.69 16.87
N SER A 59 -15.02 -0.43 16.74
CA SER A 59 -16.06 -1.24 17.39
C SER A 59 -16.02 -2.69 16.94
N LEU A 60 -15.88 -2.91 15.63
CA LEU A 60 -15.77 -4.22 15.02
C LEU A 60 -14.52 -4.99 15.50
N ILE A 61 -13.36 -4.32 15.56
CA ILE A 61 -12.12 -4.91 16.09
C ILE A 61 -12.30 -5.30 17.57
N SER A 62 -12.89 -4.42 18.37
CA SER A 62 -13.17 -4.68 19.79
C SER A 62 -14.13 -5.88 19.96
N GLU A 63 -15.20 -5.92 19.17
CA GLU A 63 -16.14 -7.03 19.18
C GLU A 63 -15.49 -8.35 18.76
N MET A 64 -14.58 -8.33 17.78
CA MET A 64 -13.85 -9.52 17.36
C MET A 64 -12.84 -10.01 18.40
N ILE A 65 -12.25 -9.10 19.17
CA ILE A 65 -11.34 -9.48 20.26
C ILE A 65 -12.09 -10.10 21.42
N TYR A 66 -13.29 -9.58 21.76
CA TYR A 66 -14.03 -9.95 22.96
C TYR A 66 -15.35 -10.67 22.70
N GLY A 67 -15.85 -10.73 21.46
CA GLY A 67 -17.19 -11.15 21.11
C GLY A 67 -17.28 -12.51 20.41
N ASN A 68 -18.46 -13.10 20.49
CA ASN A 68 -18.80 -14.40 19.93
C ASN A 68 -19.58 -14.31 18.60
N GLY A 69 -19.28 -13.34 17.74
CA GLY A 69 -19.95 -13.17 16.43
C GLY A 69 -19.90 -14.46 15.57
N ALA A 70 -20.92 -14.75 14.80
CA ALA A 70 -20.97 -15.93 13.93
C ALA A 70 -19.95 -15.81 12.78
N TRP A 71 -19.29 -16.92 12.40
CA TRP A 71 -18.24 -16.92 11.35
C TRP A 71 -18.71 -16.39 9.99
N TYR A 72 -19.97 -16.65 9.62
CA TYR A 72 -20.53 -16.15 8.36
C TYR A 72 -20.74 -14.63 8.36
N MET A 73 -21.02 -14.02 9.52
CA MET A 73 -21.06 -12.56 9.65
C MET A 73 -19.70 -11.92 9.36
N LEU A 74 -18.61 -12.55 9.80
CA LEU A 74 -17.25 -12.08 9.50
C LEU A 74 -16.97 -12.06 8.00
N LEU A 75 -17.43 -13.07 7.26
CA LEU A 75 -17.30 -13.11 5.80
C LEU A 75 -18.14 -12.03 5.11
N ILE A 76 -19.34 -11.78 5.61
CA ILE A 76 -20.21 -10.70 5.10
C ILE A 76 -19.52 -9.35 5.34
N TYR A 77 -19.02 -9.09 6.54
CA TYR A 77 -18.31 -7.85 6.89
C TYR A 77 -17.06 -7.64 6.03
N LEU A 78 -16.28 -8.70 5.83
CA LEU A 78 -15.10 -8.68 4.94
C LEU A 78 -15.50 -8.28 3.52
N SER A 79 -16.53 -8.90 2.97
CA SER A 79 -16.99 -8.70 1.60
C SER A 79 -17.54 -7.29 1.38
N VAL A 80 -18.43 -6.84 2.26
CA VAL A 80 -19.04 -5.50 2.17
C VAL A 80 -17.97 -4.42 2.30
N ARG A 81 -17.06 -4.58 3.25
CA ARG A 81 -15.98 -3.61 3.48
C ARG A 81 -14.98 -3.58 2.32
N ALA A 82 -14.66 -4.72 1.73
CA ALA A 82 -13.83 -4.79 0.53
C ALA A 82 -14.48 -4.09 -0.66
N ILE A 83 -15.77 -4.32 -0.89
CA ILE A 83 -16.52 -3.66 -1.97
C ILE A 83 -16.57 -2.15 -1.75
N LEU A 84 -16.89 -1.68 -0.54
CA LEU A 84 -16.91 -0.25 -0.22
C LEU A 84 -15.55 0.41 -0.45
N LEU A 85 -14.47 -0.24 -0.04
CA LEU A 85 -13.10 0.26 -0.25
C LEU A 85 -12.77 0.34 -1.74
N MET A 86 -13.13 -0.68 -2.52
CA MET A 86 -12.92 -0.69 -3.97
C MET A 86 -13.73 0.42 -4.66
N VAL A 87 -14.98 0.61 -4.28
CA VAL A 87 -15.84 1.66 -4.82
C VAL A 87 -15.28 3.05 -4.50
N ALA A 88 -14.91 3.30 -3.24
CA ALA A 88 -14.35 4.58 -2.82
C ALA A 88 -13.06 4.93 -3.57
N ASN A 89 -12.15 3.98 -3.71
CA ASN A 89 -10.89 4.19 -4.44
C ASN A 89 -11.10 4.45 -5.94
N ASN A 90 -12.02 3.72 -6.59
CA ASN A 90 -12.29 3.92 -8.02
C ASN A 90 -13.00 5.25 -8.32
N LEU A 91 -13.74 5.78 -7.37
CA LEU A 91 -14.42 7.07 -7.51
C LEU A 91 -13.52 8.27 -7.18
N GLY A 92 -12.27 8.03 -6.82
CA GLY A 92 -11.30 9.08 -6.52
C GLY A 92 -11.51 9.74 -5.15
N VAL A 93 -12.28 9.11 -4.28
CA VAL A 93 -12.40 9.54 -2.88
C VAL A 93 -11.11 9.15 -2.16
N THR A 94 -10.27 10.14 -1.87
CA THR A 94 -9.02 9.93 -1.14
C THR A 94 -9.33 9.69 0.33
N GLY A 95 -9.09 8.46 0.80
CA GLY A 95 -9.21 8.07 2.20
C GLY A 95 -7.94 7.39 2.70
N GLY A 96 -7.73 7.38 4.01
CA GLY A 96 -6.66 6.61 4.63
C GLY A 96 -6.94 5.11 4.52
N LEU A 97 -5.98 4.34 4.04
CA LEU A 97 -6.11 2.88 3.90
C LEU A 97 -5.62 2.13 5.13
N PHE A 98 -4.94 2.83 6.04
CA PHE A 98 -4.38 2.26 7.25
C PHE A 98 -5.45 1.62 8.14
N VAL A 99 -6.49 2.37 8.49
CA VAL A 99 -7.54 1.88 9.40
C VAL A 99 -8.39 0.76 8.76
N PRO A 100 -8.83 0.86 7.50
CA PRO A 100 -9.44 -0.28 6.82
C PRO A 100 -8.56 -1.54 6.81
N SER A 101 -7.25 -1.42 6.64
CA SER A 101 -6.35 -2.58 6.66
C SER A 101 -6.32 -3.29 8.02
N LEU A 102 -6.39 -2.55 9.13
CA LEU A 102 -6.47 -3.14 10.46
C LEU A 102 -7.73 -4.00 10.62
N THR A 103 -8.86 -3.52 10.12
CA THR A 103 -10.14 -4.26 10.19
C THR A 103 -10.10 -5.53 9.35
N PHE A 104 -9.50 -5.51 8.15
CA PHE A 104 -9.30 -6.72 7.36
C PHE A 104 -8.45 -7.74 8.11
N GLY A 105 -7.35 -7.29 8.71
CA GLY A 105 -6.51 -8.14 9.54
C GLY A 105 -7.24 -8.75 10.73
N ALA A 106 -8.08 -7.96 11.41
CA ALA A 106 -8.90 -8.42 12.53
C ALA A 106 -9.89 -9.50 12.11
N ILE A 107 -10.60 -9.28 10.99
CA ILE A 107 -11.56 -10.27 10.47
C ILE A 107 -10.87 -11.57 10.09
N ILE A 108 -9.77 -11.51 9.38
CA ILE A 108 -8.99 -12.69 8.97
C ILE A 108 -8.44 -13.40 10.20
N GLY A 109 -7.86 -12.67 11.15
CA GLY A 109 -7.35 -13.23 12.41
C GLY A 109 -8.44 -13.91 13.22
N SER A 110 -9.64 -13.31 13.32
CA SER A 110 -10.80 -13.90 13.98
C SER A 110 -11.31 -15.17 13.28
N LEU A 111 -11.33 -15.19 11.95
CA LEU A 111 -11.68 -16.39 11.19
C LEU A 111 -10.68 -17.53 11.45
N CYS A 112 -9.38 -17.23 11.40
CA CYS A 112 -8.35 -18.22 11.71
C CYS A 112 -8.47 -18.73 13.14
N ALA A 113 -8.71 -17.85 14.12
CA ALA A 113 -8.91 -18.22 15.51
C ALA A 113 -10.06 -19.22 15.66
N ARG A 114 -11.21 -18.96 15.03
CA ARG A 114 -12.35 -19.85 15.09
C ARG A 114 -12.08 -21.21 14.47
N ILE A 115 -11.40 -21.25 13.33
CA ILE A 115 -11.00 -22.50 12.69
C ILE A 115 -10.12 -23.34 13.62
N PHE A 116 -9.11 -22.72 14.22
CA PHE A 116 -8.20 -23.43 15.13
C PHE A 116 -8.87 -23.90 16.43
N ILE A 117 -9.81 -23.11 16.96
CA ILE A 117 -10.60 -23.49 18.13
C ILE A 117 -11.53 -24.68 17.78
N GLN A 118 -12.23 -24.61 16.63
CA GLN A 118 -13.10 -25.72 16.20
C GLN A 118 -12.35 -27.02 15.92
N LEU A 119 -11.11 -26.92 15.43
CA LEU A 119 -10.22 -28.09 15.24
C LEU A 119 -9.62 -28.62 16.56
N GLY A 120 -9.88 -27.97 17.69
CA GLY A 120 -9.34 -28.34 18.99
C GLY A 120 -7.84 -28.11 19.15
N ILE A 121 -7.23 -27.30 18.24
CA ILE A 121 -5.80 -26.99 18.25
C ILE A 121 -5.49 -25.91 19.28
N LEU A 122 -6.43 -24.98 19.49
CA LEU A 122 -6.21 -23.81 20.34
C LEU A 122 -7.38 -23.61 21.31
N PRO A 123 -7.10 -23.33 22.61
CA PRO A 123 -8.13 -22.89 23.55
C PRO A 123 -8.73 -21.53 23.20
N GLU A 124 -9.99 -21.29 23.59
CA GLU A 124 -10.71 -20.04 23.28
C GLU A 124 -10.04 -18.79 23.86
N GLU A 125 -9.32 -18.92 24.97
CA GLU A 125 -8.61 -17.83 25.64
C GLU A 125 -7.53 -17.16 24.75
N TYR A 126 -7.04 -17.87 23.73
CA TYR A 126 -6.04 -17.33 22.78
C TYR A 126 -6.66 -16.64 21.55
N ALA A 127 -7.97 -16.64 21.43
CA ALA A 127 -8.64 -15.98 20.30
C ALA A 127 -8.25 -14.48 20.14
N PRO A 128 -8.20 -13.66 21.21
CA PRO A 128 -7.78 -12.27 21.12
C PRO A 128 -6.36 -12.09 20.55
N ILE A 129 -5.46 -12.99 20.92
CA ILE A 129 -4.06 -12.94 20.44
C ILE A 129 -4.00 -13.18 18.94
N LEU A 130 -4.78 -14.15 18.42
CA LEU A 130 -4.81 -14.42 16.98
C LEU A 130 -5.40 -13.26 16.19
N VAL A 131 -6.37 -12.53 16.75
CA VAL A 131 -6.90 -11.32 16.12
C VAL A 131 -5.80 -10.26 16.01
N ILE A 132 -5.03 -10.02 17.07
CA ILE A 132 -3.93 -9.05 17.07
C ILE A 132 -2.83 -9.49 16.09
N VAL A 133 -2.48 -10.76 16.07
CA VAL A 133 -1.52 -11.33 15.10
C VAL A 133 -2.04 -11.16 13.67
N GLY A 134 -3.34 -11.39 13.42
CA GLY A 134 -3.96 -11.17 12.13
C GLY A 134 -3.88 -9.71 11.66
N ILE A 135 -4.13 -8.76 12.57
CA ILE A 135 -4.01 -7.33 12.29
C ILE A 135 -2.59 -6.97 11.88
N THR A 136 -1.60 -7.40 12.67
CA THR A 136 -0.19 -7.08 12.42
C THR A 136 0.35 -7.77 11.18
N ALA A 137 0.00 -9.02 10.96
CA ALA A 137 0.37 -9.77 9.77
C ALA A 137 -0.21 -9.13 8.50
N PHE A 138 -1.50 -8.75 8.52
CA PHE A 138 -2.13 -8.09 7.39
C PHE A 138 -1.51 -6.70 7.12
N LEU A 139 -1.30 -5.89 8.14
CA LEU A 139 -0.69 -4.56 8.01
C LEU A 139 0.74 -4.65 7.47
N SER A 140 1.53 -5.60 7.98
CA SER A 140 2.89 -5.88 7.54
C SER A 140 2.95 -6.27 6.06
N ALA A 141 2.08 -7.19 5.64
CA ALA A 141 2.01 -7.67 4.26
C ALA A 141 1.50 -6.60 3.29
N PHE A 142 0.43 -5.90 3.68
CA PHE A 142 -0.26 -4.92 2.86
C PHE A 142 0.57 -3.66 2.59
N SER A 143 1.18 -3.10 3.65
CA SER A 143 1.94 -1.84 3.59
C SER A 143 3.45 -2.03 3.53
N ARG A 144 3.96 -3.27 3.73
CA ARG A 144 5.39 -3.62 3.82
C ARG A 144 6.14 -2.92 4.94
N ILE A 145 5.50 -2.79 6.10
CA ILE A 145 6.03 -2.11 7.27
C ILE A 145 6.03 -3.03 8.52
N PRO A 146 6.78 -4.15 8.55
CA PRO A 146 6.70 -5.13 9.62
C PRO A 146 7.01 -4.56 11.00
N ILE A 147 8.05 -3.74 11.12
CA ILE A 147 8.45 -3.13 12.40
C ILE A 147 7.35 -2.21 12.92
N THR A 148 6.81 -1.34 12.07
CA THR A 148 5.73 -0.41 12.44
C THR A 148 4.46 -1.17 12.85
N ALA A 149 4.15 -2.29 12.19
CA ALA A 149 3.01 -3.13 12.53
C ALA A 149 3.16 -3.74 13.94
N VAL A 150 4.35 -4.20 14.31
CA VAL A 150 4.63 -4.73 15.64
C VAL A 150 4.53 -3.63 16.70
N VAL A 151 5.17 -2.48 16.49
CA VAL A 151 5.11 -1.34 17.41
C VAL A 151 3.66 -0.87 17.60
N PHE A 152 2.90 -0.78 16.52
CA PHE A 152 1.48 -0.43 16.58
C PHE A 152 0.67 -1.41 17.44
N ALA A 153 0.92 -2.73 17.32
CA ALA A 153 0.23 -3.72 18.14
C ALA A 153 0.60 -3.62 19.62
N ILE A 154 1.85 -3.30 19.93
CA ILE A 154 2.30 -3.11 21.31
C ILE A 154 1.61 -1.90 21.92
N GLU A 155 1.58 -0.77 21.23
CA GLU A 155 1.07 0.49 21.77
C GLU A 155 -0.46 0.57 21.75
N ALA A 156 -1.08 0.23 20.60
CA ALA A 156 -2.51 0.43 20.41
C ALA A 156 -3.38 -0.70 20.95
N MET A 157 -2.82 -1.92 21.08
CA MET A 157 -3.56 -3.14 21.45
C MET A 157 -3.02 -3.82 22.70
N ASN A 158 -2.13 -3.14 23.44
CA ASN A 158 -1.49 -3.71 24.64
C ASN A 158 -0.83 -5.08 24.41
N GLY A 159 -0.23 -5.25 23.23
CA GLY A 159 0.34 -6.52 22.76
C GLY A 159 1.71 -6.88 23.35
N LEU A 160 2.21 -6.13 24.34
CA LEU A 160 3.56 -6.33 24.87
C LEU A 160 3.79 -7.74 25.44
N VAL A 161 2.78 -8.29 26.11
CA VAL A 161 2.84 -9.65 26.71
C VAL A 161 2.99 -10.72 25.62
N ASN A 162 2.48 -10.47 24.42
CA ASN A 162 2.45 -11.40 23.30
C ASN A 162 3.33 -10.94 22.13
N ILE A 163 4.41 -10.24 22.41
CA ILE A 163 5.30 -9.66 21.40
C ILE A 163 5.87 -10.71 20.44
N LEU A 164 6.16 -11.91 20.94
CA LEU A 164 6.77 -12.97 20.14
C LEU A 164 5.84 -13.47 19.02
N PRO A 165 4.59 -13.93 19.26
CA PRO A 165 3.68 -14.34 18.20
C PRO A 165 3.31 -13.18 17.26
N ILE A 166 3.21 -11.95 17.76
CA ILE A 166 2.95 -10.75 16.98
C ILE A 166 4.11 -10.48 16.00
N ALA A 167 5.34 -10.49 16.49
CA ALA A 167 6.52 -10.26 15.67
C ALA A 167 6.73 -11.38 14.63
N LEU A 168 6.51 -12.64 15.03
CA LEU A 168 6.56 -13.78 14.10
C LEU A 168 5.50 -13.67 13.01
N GLY A 169 4.25 -13.34 13.35
CA GLY A 169 3.16 -13.15 12.40
C GLY A 169 3.47 -12.02 11.40
N ALA A 170 3.96 -10.88 11.86
CA ALA A 170 4.35 -9.76 11.04
C ALA A 170 5.51 -10.08 10.09
N THR A 171 6.57 -10.72 10.60
CA THR A 171 7.76 -11.05 9.81
C THR A 171 7.51 -12.17 8.80
N LEU A 172 6.79 -13.21 9.18
CA LEU A 172 6.44 -14.31 8.29
C LEU A 172 5.53 -13.84 7.17
N SER A 173 4.52 -13.03 7.46
CA SER A 173 3.62 -12.50 6.43
C SER A 173 4.36 -11.59 5.45
N TYR A 174 5.28 -10.75 5.95
CA TYR A 174 6.17 -9.95 5.11
C TYR A 174 7.03 -10.82 4.20
N ALA A 175 7.68 -11.86 4.78
CA ALA A 175 8.53 -12.75 4.02
C ALA A 175 7.77 -13.51 2.92
N VAL A 176 6.57 -13.99 3.21
CA VAL A 176 5.71 -14.67 2.22
C VAL A 176 5.38 -13.76 1.05
N ILE A 177 4.99 -12.51 1.32
CA ILE A 177 4.67 -11.53 0.26
C ILE A 177 5.91 -11.15 -0.55
N GLU A 178 7.08 -11.03 0.11
CA GLU A 178 8.35 -10.74 -0.56
C GLU A 178 8.77 -11.88 -1.50
N ILE A 179 8.72 -13.12 -1.02
CA ILE A 179 9.01 -14.32 -1.82
C ILE A 179 8.01 -14.46 -2.98
N ALA A 180 6.74 -14.14 -2.76
CA ALA A 180 5.72 -14.14 -3.80
C ALA A 180 5.88 -13.02 -4.84
N GLY A 181 6.77 -12.04 -4.60
CA GLY A 181 7.02 -10.92 -5.52
C GLY A 181 5.81 -10.01 -5.75
N ILE A 182 4.90 -9.94 -4.77
CA ILE A 182 3.69 -9.10 -4.86
C ILE A 182 4.06 -7.68 -4.46
N HIS A 183 3.78 -6.69 -5.30
CA HIS A 183 4.01 -5.28 -4.97
C HIS A 183 3.13 -4.81 -3.82
N SER A 184 3.61 -3.83 -3.02
CA SER A 184 2.79 -3.24 -1.97
C SER A 184 1.57 -2.53 -2.57
N PHE A 185 0.52 -2.40 -1.78
CA PHE A 185 -0.66 -1.66 -2.22
C PHE A 185 -0.32 -0.19 -2.52
N ASN A 186 0.58 0.41 -1.75
CA ASN A 186 1.02 1.79 -1.94
C ASN A 186 1.71 1.98 -3.30
N ASP A 187 2.60 1.06 -3.70
CA ASP A 187 3.27 1.10 -5.00
C ASP A 187 2.26 1.05 -6.15
N LEU A 188 1.23 0.21 -6.00
CA LEU A 188 0.18 0.09 -7.02
C LEU A 188 -0.67 1.33 -7.17
N VAL A 189 -0.99 1.99 -6.06
CA VAL A 189 -1.75 3.25 -6.07
C VAL A 189 -0.90 4.35 -6.73
N ILE A 190 0.39 4.41 -6.40
CA ILE A 190 1.32 5.37 -7.00
C ILE A 190 1.42 5.11 -8.51
N ASP A 191 1.69 3.88 -8.92
CA ASP A 191 1.80 3.51 -10.34
C ASP A 191 0.54 3.84 -11.13
N THR A 192 -0.63 3.59 -10.54
CA THR A 192 -1.91 3.90 -11.17
C THR A 192 -2.12 5.40 -11.32
N LYS A 193 -1.80 6.18 -10.30
CA LYS A 193 -1.89 7.65 -10.34
C LYS A 193 -0.90 8.25 -11.33
N VAL A 194 0.34 7.77 -11.34
CA VAL A 194 1.38 8.22 -12.27
C VAL A 194 0.97 7.90 -13.71
N LYS A 195 0.46 6.70 -13.98
CA LYS A 195 -0.06 6.34 -15.31
C LYS A 195 -1.20 7.25 -15.73
N ALA A 196 -2.19 7.48 -14.86
CA ALA A 196 -3.32 8.36 -15.16
C ALA A 196 -2.90 9.82 -15.41
N GLN A 197 -1.89 10.32 -14.69
CA GLN A 197 -1.35 11.67 -14.90
C GLN A 197 -0.54 11.81 -16.19
N ASN A 198 0.07 10.71 -16.63
CA ASN A 198 0.90 10.67 -17.84
C ASN A 198 0.13 10.19 -19.08
N GLU A 199 -1.13 9.80 -18.92
CA GLU A 199 -1.98 9.39 -20.02
C GLU A 199 -2.18 10.55 -21.00
N GLY A 200 -1.77 10.37 -22.26
CA GLY A 200 -1.80 11.42 -23.27
C GLY A 200 -0.63 12.41 -23.26
N LYS A 201 0.33 12.26 -22.33
CA LYS A 201 1.57 13.07 -22.34
C LYS A 201 2.67 12.32 -23.06
N THR A 202 3.25 12.93 -24.07
CA THR A 202 4.50 12.46 -24.66
C THR A 202 5.65 12.79 -23.71
N ALA A 203 6.57 11.84 -23.53
CA ALA A 203 7.80 12.13 -22.79
C ALA A 203 8.57 13.21 -23.54
N HIS A 204 8.67 14.39 -22.97
CA HIS A 204 9.53 15.44 -23.48
C HIS A 204 10.87 15.36 -22.76
N LEU A 205 11.95 15.42 -23.54
CA LEU A 205 13.28 15.67 -22.98
C LEU A 205 13.25 17.06 -22.39
N VAL A 206 13.54 17.15 -21.11
CA VAL A 206 13.67 18.43 -20.40
C VAL A 206 15.15 18.70 -20.23
N ASP A 207 15.65 19.70 -20.93
CA ASP A 207 17.00 20.19 -20.70
C ASP A 207 17.02 20.94 -19.38
N THR A 208 17.84 20.44 -18.47
CA THR A 208 17.98 21.07 -17.17
C THR A 208 19.47 21.17 -16.80
N SER A 209 19.83 22.23 -16.13
CA SER A 209 21.21 22.44 -15.71
C SER A 209 21.34 22.32 -14.20
N PHE A 210 22.34 21.57 -13.77
CA PHE A 210 22.65 21.39 -12.35
C PHE A 210 24.06 21.93 -12.05
N VAL A 211 24.14 22.80 -11.06
CA VAL A 211 25.41 23.28 -10.53
C VAL A 211 25.90 22.35 -9.44
N ILE A 212 27.14 21.89 -9.54
CA ILE A 212 27.76 21.03 -8.52
C ILE A 212 28.01 21.84 -7.26
N LYS A 213 27.30 21.46 -6.18
CA LYS A 213 27.42 22.10 -4.87
C LYS A 213 28.70 21.66 -4.14
N PRO A 214 29.21 22.48 -3.19
CA PRO A 214 30.30 22.08 -2.30
C PRO A 214 30.00 20.74 -1.62
N LYS A 215 31.00 19.86 -1.52
CA LYS A 215 30.88 18.52 -0.91
C LYS A 215 29.94 17.55 -1.64
N ALA A 216 29.58 17.80 -2.90
CA ALA A 216 28.81 16.83 -3.68
C ALA A 216 29.64 15.56 -3.92
N PHE A 217 28.98 14.39 -3.85
CA PHE A 217 29.59 13.06 -4.05
C PHE A 217 30.32 12.92 -5.40
N VAL A 218 29.96 13.72 -6.37
CA VAL A 218 30.50 13.70 -7.75
C VAL A 218 31.83 14.43 -7.91
N ILE A 219 32.25 15.24 -6.93
CA ILE A 219 33.51 15.99 -7.00
C ILE A 219 34.69 15.02 -7.01
N GLY A 220 35.67 15.28 -7.91
CA GLY A 220 36.86 14.47 -8.09
C GLY A 220 36.62 13.17 -8.87
N LYS A 221 35.46 12.98 -9.46
CA LYS A 221 35.13 11.83 -10.31
C LYS A 221 34.93 12.24 -11.76
N GLU A 222 35.22 11.33 -12.68
CA GLU A 222 34.84 11.50 -14.07
C GLU A 222 33.37 11.19 -14.29
N ILE A 223 32.74 11.81 -15.27
CA ILE A 223 31.30 11.59 -15.59
C ILE A 223 31.01 10.11 -15.83
N ARG A 224 31.92 9.37 -16.45
CA ARG A 224 31.78 7.93 -16.79
C ARG A 224 31.83 7.04 -15.55
N ASP A 225 32.42 7.49 -14.45
CA ASP A 225 32.58 6.71 -13.22
C ASP A 225 31.36 6.85 -12.29
N ILE A 226 30.41 7.69 -12.67
CA ILE A 226 29.21 7.98 -11.90
C ILE A 226 28.05 7.20 -12.51
N LEU A 227 27.36 6.41 -11.68
CA LEU A 227 26.14 5.73 -12.08
C LEU A 227 24.97 6.73 -12.15
N TRP A 228 24.72 7.25 -13.34
CA TRP A 228 23.61 8.17 -13.57
C TRP A 228 22.28 7.40 -13.65
N PRO A 229 21.15 8.01 -13.24
CA PRO A 229 19.84 7.41 -13.46
C PRO A 229 19.62 7.09 -14.94
N PRO A 230 18.99 5.95 -15.29
CA PRO A 230 18.86 5.50 -16.69
C PRO A 230 18.05 6.45 -17.58
N THR A 231 17.37 7.43 -16.97
CA THR A 231 16.58 8.45 -17.68
C THR A 231 17.33 9.77 -17.86
N CYS A 232 18.57 9.89 -17.35
CA CYS A 232 19.38 11.08 -17.45
C CYS A 232 20.53 10.87 -18.44
N VAL A 233 20.70 11.82 -19.35
CA VAL A 233 21.82 11.85 -20.29
C VAL A 233 22.51 13.19 -20.12
N ILE A 234 23.80 13.18 -19.78
CA ILE A 234 24.60 14.40 -19.71
C ILE A 234 25.07 14.74 -21.10
N THR A 235 24.61 15.87 -21.60
CA THR A 235 24.94 16.36 -22.95
C THR A 235 26.17 17.23 -22.98
N SER A 236 26.42 18.01 -21.94
CA SER A 236 27.58 18.89 -21.84
C SER A 236 27.92 19.22 -20.40
N VAL A 237 29.19 19.58 -20.21
CA VAL A 237 29.72 20.10 -18.93
C VAL A 237 30.32 21.45 -19.18
N ARG A 238 29.82 22.45 -18.49
CA ARG A 238 30.43 23.78 -18.46
C ARG A 238 31.28 23.87 -17.20
N LYS A 239 32.60 24.00 -17.41
CA LYS A 239 33.55 24.15 -16.31
C LYS A 239 33.38 25.50 -15.62
N ASN A 240 33.61 25.50 -14.30
CA ASN A 240 33.68 26.72 -13.53
C ASN A 240 34.92 27.55 -14.01
N PRO A 241 34.77 28.86 -14.28
CA PRO A 241 35.90 29.72 -14.69
C PRO A 241 37.09 29.75 -13.71
N ARG A 242 36.88 29.30 -12.48
CA ARG A 242 37.88 29.22 -11.43
C ARG A 242 38.57 27.87 -11.32
N SER A 243 38.10 26.86 -12.08
CA SER A 243 38.68 25.53 -12.12
C SER A 243 39.73 25.39 -13.23
N GLU A 244 40.59 24.38 -13.14
CA GLU A 244 41.53 24.06 -14.22
C GLU A 244 40.77 23.62 -15.48
N THR A 245 40.93 24.37 -16.56
CA THR A 245 40.11 24.28 -17.79
C THR A 245 40.20 22.91 -18.50
N HIS A 246 41.16 22.04 -18.12
CA HIS A 246 41.43 20.76 -18.79
C HIS A 246 41.27 19.53 -17.87
N SER A 247 40.77 19.70 -16.65
CA SER A 247 40.56 18.56 -15.76
C SER A 247 39.37 17.69 -16.24
N PRO A 248 39.54 16.37 -16.42
CA PRO A 248 38.44 15.47 -16.74
C PRO A 248 37.51 15.24 -15.53
N PHE A 249 37.94 15.65 -14.35
CA PHE A 249 37.22 15.47 -13.10
C PHE A 249 36.22 16.60 -12.88
N LEU A 250 35.08 16.23 -12.29
CA LEU A 250 34.05 17.20 -11.91
C LEU A 250 34.47 17.97 -10.67
N GLU A 251 34.32 19.28 -10.73
CA GLU A 251 34.70 20.21 -9.66
C GLU A 251 33.52 21.02 -9.16
N GLU A 252 33.68 21.65 -8.01
CA GLU A 252 32.70 22.52 -7.43
C GLU A 252 32.37 23.70 -8.35
N GLY A 253 31.10 23.95 -8.58
CA GLY A 253 30.65 25.04 -9.46
C GLY A 253 30.59 24.67 -10.94
N ASP A 254 31.00 23.45 -11.35
CA ASP A 254 30.74 22.94 -12.70
C ASP A 254 29.25 22.82 -12.94
N VAL A 255 28.82 23.08 -14.16
CA VAL A 255 27.40 22.99 -14.57
C VAL A 255 27.25 21.83 -15.52
N LEU A 256 26.42 20.89 -15.14
CA LEU A 256 25.98 19.73 -15.95
C LEU A 256 24.71 20.09 -16.69
N HIS A 257 24.66 19.80 -17.96
CA HIS A 257 23.46 19.94 -18.80
C HIS A 257 22.96 18.60 -19.27
#